data_90a76ec8d7ddc9fb85c8d0cef5b38362
#
_entry.id   90a76ec8d7ddc9fb85c8d0cef5b38362
#
_cell.length_a   1.000
_cell.length_b   1.000
_cell.length_c   1.000
_cell.angle_alpha   90.00
_cell.angle_beta   90.00
_cell.angle_gamma   90.00
#
_symmetry.space_group_name_H-M   'P 1'
#
loop_
_entity.id
_entity.type
_entity.pdbx_description
1 polymer ?
#
loop_
_entity_poly.entity_id
_entity_poly.type
_entity_poly.pdbx_seq_one_letter_code
_entity_poly.pdbx_strand_id
1 'polypeptide(L)'
;MTKRESNILKCVAILLMLAHHLFMYAGQPDFPALVCGPLLNTPARLAAFGQLSKLCVTIFVFVSAYGTAMSYREDGMEDDRAIMALSTRRWIKLLLSFQLVYLIAFVLCPLGGKSWFTLYSPSRLENVFFALVDFLGLSYIIGTPSYNSAWWYMSLAVTLVLVLPWLIKLCRRYGFFLLLPGLLLVRWLNVEFVLFRYLLIILLGILLAEYGTVERVKDWYAKAALPLKALTLLGCLALAGLVSVLWLRAGDNLLDIYEALLCLPVCLLALLTLGRIPGLNSAAEFIGRHSMNIFFFHAFIYQNWFSAFTYSLHYPALIFLFLLGSTLLFSMAVEGLKKLLHFDRLVSRLSDWACRFLLPKETV
;
A
#
# COMPACT_ATOMS: atom_id res chain seq x y z
N MET A 1 9.18 -12.84 8.31
CA MET A 1 7.72 -12.81 7.98
C MET A 1 7.49 -13.60 6.71
N THR A 2 6.58 -14.57 6.72
CA THR A 2 6.28 -15.44 5.56
C THR A 2 5.48 -14.68 4.48
N LYS A 3 5.43 -15.22 3.25
CA LYS A 3 4.61 -14.68 2.16
C LYS A 3 3.12 -14.62 2.53
N ARG A 4 2.62 -15.61 3.28
CA ARG A 4 1.26 -15.64 3.80
C ARG A 4 0.99 -14.48 4.75
N GLU A 5 1.88 -14.26 5.71
CA GLU A 5 1.79 -13.15 6.67
C GLU A 5 1.83 -11.77 5.99
N SER A 6 2.70 -11.63 4.99
CA SER A 6 2.72 -10.42 4.14
C SER A 6 1.36 -10.17 3.47
N ASN A 7 0.70 -11.22 2.96
CA ASN A 7 -0.64 -11.09 2.37
C ASN A 7 -1.71 -10.75 3.41
N ILE A 8 -1.62 -11.28 4.64
CA ILE A 8 -2.53 -10.90 5.74
C ILE A 8 -2.40 -9.41 6.06
N LEU A 9 -1.18 -8.89 6.15
CA LEU A 9 -0.96 -7.45 6.37
C LEU A 9 -1.46 -6.60 5.19
N LYS A 10 -1.27 -7.06 3.95
CA LYS A 10 -1.85 -6.41 2.76
C LYS A 10 -3.38 -6.43 2.78
N CYS A 11 -4.00 -7.48 3.32
CA CYS A 11 -5.45 -7.50 3.53
C CYS A 11 -5.88 -6.40 4.51
N VAL A 12 -5.23 -6.30 5.66
CA VAL A 12 -5.52 -5.22 6.63
C VAL A 12 -5.36 -3.85 5.96
N ALA A 13 -4.25 -3.64 5.24
CA ALA A 13 -4.01 -2.38 4.54
C ALA A 13 -5.10 -2.07 3.51
N ILE A 14 -5.52 -3.04 2.68
CA ILE A 14 -6.51 -2.80 1.64
C ILE A 14 -7.91 -2.52 2.24
N LEU A 15 -8.30 -3.21 3.32
CA LEU A 15 -9.54 -2.94 4.01
C LEU A 15 -9.55 -1.52 4.63
N LEU A 16 -8.46 -1.12 5.27
CA LEU A 16 -8.30 0.26 5.75
C LEU A 16 -8.33 1.27 4.60
N MET A 17 -7.70 0.96 3.46
CA MET A 17 -7.72 1.85 2.29
C MET A 17 -9.14 2.08 1.76
N LEU A 18 -9.95 1.02 1.65
CA LEU A 18 -11.35 1.16 1.25
C LEU A 18 -12.13 2.00 2.26
N ALA A 19 -11.94 1.78 3.57
CA ALA A 19 -12.58 2.57 4.62
C ALA A 19 -12.15 4.04 4.57
N HIS A 20 -10.85 4.30 4.35
CA HIS A 20 -10.32 5.65 4.20
C HIS A 20 -11.04 6.40 3.09
N HIS A 21 -11.03 5.85 1.89
CA HIS A 21 -11.58 6.51 0.71
C HIS A 21 -13.11 6.65 0.73
N LEU A 22 -13.81 5.71 1.36
CA LEU A 22 -15.27 5.79 1.48
C LEU A 22 -15.74 6.79 2.54
N PHE A 23 -15.00 6.96 3.65
CA PHE A 23 -15.58 7.58 4.84
C PHE A 23 -14.80 8.76 5.41
N MET A 24 -13.61 9.10 4.92
CA MET A 24 -12.81 10.19 5.50
C MET A 24 -13.53 11.56 5.46
N TYR A 25 -14.49 11.73 4.56
CA TYR A 25 -15.28 12.95 4.42
C TYR A 25 -16.73 12.84 4.94
N ALA A 26 -17.07 11.73 5.63
CA ALA A 26 -18.45 11.46 6.08
C ALA A 26 -19.03 12.53 7.01
N GLY A 27 -18.21 13.38 7.60
CA GLY A 27 -18.63 14.50 8.46
C GLY A 27 -18.89 15.81 7.72
N GLN A 28 -18.65 15.89 6.41
CA GLN A 28 -18.84 17.11 5.63
C GLN A 28 -20.32 17.31 5.24
N PRO A 29 -20.81 18.56 5.12
CA PRO A 29 -22.20 18.85 4.79
C PRO A 29 -22.69 18.24 3.47
N ASP A 30 -21.81 18.20 2.46
CA ASP A 30 -22.14 17.73 1.11
C ASP A 30 -21.99 16.20 0.97
N PHE A 31 -21.58 15.51 2.05
CA PHE A 31 -21.43 14.06 2.01
C PHE A 31 -22.82 13.39 2.04
N PRO A 32 -23.03 12.31 1.26
CA PRO A 32 -24.29 11.58 1.26
C PRO A 32 -24.75 11.15 2.67
N ALA A 33 -26.03 11.29 2.97
CA ALA A 33 -26.58 10.91 4.27
C ALA A 33 -26.40 9.40 4.52
N LEU A 34 -25.82 9.05 5.66
CA LEU A 34 -25.56 7.67 6.06
C LEU A 34 -26.33 7.28 7.30
N VAL A 35 -26.79 6.04 7.34
CA VAL A 35 -27.39 5.40 8.52
C VAL A 35 -26.27 4.74 9.33
N CYS A 36 -25.72 5.48 10.29
CA CYS A 36 -24.62 5.01 11.12
C CYS A 36 -25.06 3.91 12.10
N GLY A 37 -24.22 2.89 12.26
CA GLY A 37 -24.45 1.77 13.18
C GLY A 37 -24.04 2.06 14.63
N PRO A 38 -24.18 1.10 15.54
CA PRO A 38 -23.99 1.34 16.98
C PRO A 38 -22.55 1.70 17.39
N LEU A 39 -21.53 1.19 16.69
CA LEU A 39 -20.12 1.45 17.00
C LEU A 39 -19.64 2.80 16.45
N LEU A 40 -19.97 3.10 15.21
CA LEU A 40 -19.65 4.34 14.51
C LEU A 40 -20.95 5.13 14.33
N ASN A 41 -21.56 5.53 15.44
CA ASN A 41 -22.93 5.99 15.52
C ASN A 41 -23.14 7.46 15.07
N THR A 42 -22.08 8.13 14.64
CA THR A 42 -22.16 9.50 14.09
C THR A 42 -21.27 9.63 12.85
N PRO A 43 -21.65 10.49 11.90
CA PRO A 43 -20.78 10.79 10.74
C PRO A 43 -19.38 11.25 11.14
N ALA A 44 -19.23 12.01 12.22
CA ALA A 44 -17.94 12.47 12.72
C ALA A 44 -17.03 11.31 13.18
N ARG A 45 -17.59 10.31 13.90
CA ARG A 45 -16.82 9.12 14.30
C ARG A 45 -16.44 8.26 13.10
N LEU A 46 -17.34 8.16 12.12
CA LEU A 46 -17.06 7.45 10.88
C LEU A 46 -15.96 8.16 10.08
N ALA A 47 -15.99 9.49 10.00
CA ALA A 47 -14.93 10.30 9.39
C ALA A 47 -13.58 10.13 10.12
N ALA A 48 -13.57 10.16 11.45
CA ALA A 48 -12.36 9.92 12.25
C ALA A 48 -11.77 8.52 11.99
N PHE A 49 -12.61 7.50 11.90
CA PHE A 49 -12.18 6.15 11.51
C PHE A 49 -11.62 6.14 10.08
N GLY A 50 -12.29 6.80 9.13
CA GLY A 50 -11.80 6.97 7.76
C GLY A 50 -10.43 7.68 7.72
N GLN A 51 -10.23 8.72 8.55
CA GLN A 51 -8.96 9.44 8.64
C GLN A 51 -7.84 8.55 9.20
N LEU A 52 -8.06 7.84 10.30
CA LEU A 52 -7.10 6.89 10.86
C LEU A 52 -6.77 5.75 9.88
N SER A 53 -7.72 5.38 9.05
CA SER A 53 -7.57 4.33 8.03
C SER A 53 -6.55 4.69 6.93
N LYS A 54 -6.10 5.96 6.85
CA LYS A 54 -4.94 6.39 6.02
C LYS A 54 -3.65 5.63 6.37
N LEU A 55 -3.59 5.00 7.55
CA LEU A 55 -2.55 4.05 7.95
C LEU A 55 -2.28 2.95 6.90
N CYS A 56 -3.23 2.67 6.03
CA CYS A 56 -3.10 1.70 4.94
C CYS A 56 -1.83 1.88 4.11
N VAL A 57 -1.47 3.13 3.79
CA VAL A 57 -0.27 3.46 2.99
C VAL A 57 0.99 3.05 3.76
N THR A 58 1.06 3.41 5.03
CA THR A 58 2.19 3.09 5.90
C THR A 58 2.39 1.58 6.05
N ILE A 59 1.30 0.79 6.15
CA ILE A 59 1.37 -0.67 6.17
C ILE A 59 1.89 -1.21 4.82
N PHE A 60 1.41 -0.71 3.67
CA PHE A 60 1.91 -1.15 2.37
C PHE A 60 3.40 -0.84 2.18
N VAL A 61 3.84 0.34 2.60
CA VAL A 61 5.25 0.75 2.56
C VAL A 61 6.10 -0.15 3.48
N PHE A 62 5.64 -0.38 4.72
CA PHE A 62 6.29 -1.29 5.67
C PHE A 62 6.46 -2.70 5.09
N VAL A 63 5.38 -3.29 4.58
CA VAL A 63 5.40 -4.65 4.00
C VAL A 63 6.32 -4.72 2.78
N SER A 64 6.38 -3.67 1.96
CA SER A 64 7.26 -3.59 0.80
C SER A 64 8.73 -3.50 1.20
N ALA A 65 9.07 -2.64 2.15
CA ALA A 65 10.42 -2.47 2.65
C ALA A 65 10.91 -3.75 3.37
N TYR A 66 10.11 -4.26 4.31
CA TYR A 66 10.38 -5.49 5.05
C TYR A 66 10.57 -6.68 4.11
N GLY A 67 9.63 -6.89 3.18
CA GLY A 67 9.65 -8.04 2.27
C GLY A 67 10.81 -7.98 1.28
N THR A 68 11.28 -6.78 0.89
CA THR A 68 12.45 -6.63 0.04
C THR A 68 13.73 -6.96 0.82
N ALA A 69 13.89 -6.42 2.02
CA ALA A 69 15.03 -6.72 2.89
C ALA A 69 15.12 -8.22 3.23
N MET A 70 13.99 -8.85 3.56
CA MET A 70 13.93 -10.30 3.81
C MET A 70 14.40 -11.11 2.60
N SER A 71 13.95 -10.78 1.39
CA SER A 71 14.38 -11.51 0.19
C SER A 71 15.90 -11.37 -0.02
N TYR A 72 16.48 -10.20 0.21
CA TYR A 72 17.94 -10.03 0.08
C TYR A 72 18.72 -10.76 1.17
N ARG A 73 18.15 -10.88 2.36
CA ARG A 73 18.75 -11.62 3.47
C ARG A 73 18.70 -13.15 3.25
N GLU A 74 17.54 -13.67 2.84
CA GLU A 74 17.32 -15.10 2.63
C GLU A 74 18.13 -15.65 1.45
N ASP A 75 18.26 -14.88 0.39
CA ASP A 75 19.04 -15.24 -0.79
C ASP A 75 20.56 -15.04 -0.60
N GLY A 76 21.01 -14.55 0.58
CA GLY A 76 22.42 -14.27 0.87
C GLY A 76 23.03 -13.27 -0.10
N MET A 77 22.22 -12.36 -0.65
CA MET A 77 22.65 -11.43 -1.69
C MET A 77 23.58 -10.36 -1.12
N GLU A 78 24.87 -10.55 -1.33
CA GLU A 78 25.91 -9.52 -1.12
C GLU A 78 26.31 -8.85 -2.42
N ASP A 79 26.12 -9.52 -3.56
CA ASP A 79 26.43 -9.00 -4.88
C ASP A 79 25.45 -7.92 -5.32
N ASP A 80 25.99 -6.75 -5.66
CA ASP A 80 25.25 -5.59 -6.12
C ASP A 80 24.44 -5.86 -7.38
N ARG A 81 24.96 -6.70 -8.27
CA ARG A 81 24.28 -7.08 -9.51
C ARG A 81 23.03 -7.90 -9.24
N ALA A 82 23.10 -8.89 -8.34
CA ALA A 82 21.96 -9.71 -7.96
C ALA A 82 20.87 -8.85 -7.32
N ILE A 83 21.24 -7.92 -6.43
CA ILE A 83 20.35 -6.96 -5.79
C ILE A 83 19.65 -6.08 -6.83
N MET A 84 20.40 -5.50 -7.77
CA MET A 84 19.85 -4.64 -8.83
C MET A 84 18.97 -5.44 -9.80
N ALA A 85 19.34 -6.68 -10.14
CA ALA A 85 18.52 -7.55 -10.97
C ALA A 85 17.15 -7.84 -10.33
N LEU A 86 17.12 -8.16 -9.04
CA LEU A 86 15.87 -8.40 -8.32
C LEU A 86 15.00 -7.14 -8.26
N SER A 87 15.59 -5.98 -8.01
CA SER A 87 14.87 -4.70 -8.03
C SER A 87 14.32 -4.39 -9.43
N THR A 88 15.09 -4.59 -10.48
CA THR A 88 14.65 -4.40 -11.86
C THR A 88 13.46 -5.31 -12.19
N ARG A 89 13.51 -6.58 -11.82
CA ARG A 89 12.39 -7.53 -12.02
C ARG A 89 11.13 -7.10 -11.26
N ARG A 90 11.27 -6.63 -10.02
CA ARG A 90 10.14 -6.11 -9.22
C ARG A 90 9.54 -4.85 -9.83
N TRP A 91 10.39 -3.93 -10.28
CA TRP A 91 9.98 -2.70 -10.94
C TRP A 91 9.20 -2.98 -12.22
N ILE A 92 9.69 -3.86 -13.10
CA ILE A 92 9.02 -4.24 -14.34
C ILE A 92 7.68 -4.92 -14.04
N LYS A 93 7.63 -5.85 -13.09
CA LYS A 93 6.39 -6.52 -12.70
C LYS A 93 5.34 -5.54 -12.17
N LEU A 94 5.76 -4.59 -11.35
CA LEU A 94 4.89 -3.54 -10.82
C LEU A 94 4.35 -2.67 -11.95
N LEU A 95 5.23 -2.16 -12.80
CA LEU A 95 4.88 -1.27 -13.90
C LEU A 95 3.94 -1.94 -14.91
N LEU A 96 4.27 -3.13 -15.39
CA LEU A 96 3.42 -3.87 -16.33
C LEU A 96 2.05 -4.23 -15.74
N SER A 97 2.00 -4.57 -14.44
CA SER A 97 0.72 -4.83 -13.77
C SER A 97 -0.14 -3.58 -13.68
N PHE A 98 0.46 -2.43 -13.42
CA PHE A 98 -0.21 -1.13 -13.45
C PHE A 98 -0.68 -0.77 -14.87
N GLN A 99 0.19 -0.90 -15.86
CA GLN A 99 -0.12 -0.61 -17.26
C GLN A 99 -1.29 -1.43 -17.80
N LEU A 100 -1.37 -2.72 -17.44
CA LEU A 100 -2.51 -3.54 -17.82
C LEU A 100 -3.82 -2.99 -17.25
N VAL A 101 -3.81 -2.62 -15.95
CA VAL A 101 -5.00 -2.04 -15.31
C VAL A 101 -5.32 -0.67 -15.89
N TYR A 102 -4.31 0.15 -16.14
CA TYR A 102 -4.47 1.44 -16.80
C TYR A 102 -5.16 1.31 -18.15
N LEU A 103 -4.72 0.36 -18.99
CA LEU A 103 -5.33 0.11 -20.31
C LEU A 103 -6.78 -0.34 -20.17
N ILE A 104 -7.09 -1.23 -19.22
CA ILE A 104 -8.48 -1.65 -18.96
C ILE A 104 -9.33 -0.44 -18.55
N ALA A 105 -8.85 0.36 -17.58
CA ALA A 105 -9.56 1.54 -17.13
C ALA A 105 -9.72 2.59 -18.24
N PHE A 106 -8.70 2.75 -19.08
CA PHE A 106 -8.74 3.65 -20.24
C PHE A 106 -9.79 3.22 -21.26
N VAL A 107 -9.86 1.92 -21.59
CA VAL A 107 -10.90 1.38 -22.47
C VAL A 107 -12.30 1.59 -21.89
N LEU A 108 -12.46 1.43 -20.57
CA LEU A 108 -13.72 1.62 -19.84
C LEU A 108 -14.04 3.10 -19.52
N CYS A 109 -13.20 4.04 -19.93
CA CYS A 109 -13.36 5.47 -19.66
C CYS A 109 -14.76 6.03 -19.97
N PRO A 110 -15.42 5.65 -21.11
CA PRO A 110 -16.75 6.15 -21.42
C PRO A 110 -17.84 5.73 -20.42
N LEU A 111 -17.67 4.62 -19.68
CA LEU A 111 -18.62 4.21 -18.63
C LEU A 111 -18.74 5.26 -17.52
N GLY A 112 -17.69 6.04 -17.28
CA GLY A 112 -17.69 7.16 -16.34
C GLY A 112 -18.08 8.50 -16.99
N GLY A 113 -18.64 8.51 -18.20
CA GLY A 113 -19.01 9.73 -18.91
C GLY A 113 -17.82 10.58 -19.37
N LYS A 114 -16.61 10.02 -19.40
CA LYS A 114 -15.38 10.71 -19.82
C LYS A 114 -15.03 10.37 -21.27
N SER A 115 -14.34 11.29 -21.95
CA SER A 115 -13.85 11.09 -23.32
C SER A 115 -12.35 10.79 -23.33
N TRP A 116 -11.90 9.85 -24.13
CA TRP A 116 -10.48 9.56 -24.33
C TRP A 116 -9.68 10.78 -24.84
N PHE A 117 -10.34 11.64 -25.62
CA PHE A 117 -9.69 12.78 -26.29
C PHE A 117 -9.47 13.97 -25.35
N THR A 118 -10.15 14.01 -24.21
CA THR A 118 -10.10 15.12 -23.25
C THR A 118 -10.00 14.64 -21.80
N LEU A 119 -9.49 13.42 -21.61
CA LEU A 119 -9.46 12.78 -20.28
C LEU A 119 -8.63 13.57 -19.26
N TYR A 120 -7.52 14.15 -19.71
CA TYR A 120 -6.57 14.91 -18.89
C TYR A 120 -6.55 16.40 -19.23
N SER A 121 -6.77 16.76 -20.50
CA SER A 121 -6.74 18.15 -20.98
C SER A 121 -7.58 18.30 -22.26
N PRO A 122 -8.16 19.47 -22.50
CA PRO A 122 -8.77 19.81 -23.79
C PRO A 122 -7.77 19.86 -24.94
N SER A 123 -6.49 20.17 -24.67
CA SER A 123 -5.41 20.16 -25.65
C SER A 123 -5.02 18.71 -25.98
N ARG A 124 -5.07 18.33 -27.25
CA ARG A 124 -4.72 16.98 -27.70
C ARG A 124 -3.27 16.58 -27.34
N LEU A 125 -2.33 17.51 -27.50
CA LEU A 125 -0.91 17.25 -27.21
C LEU A 125 -0.68 17.03 -25.71
N GLU A 126 -1.25 17.89 -24.88
CA GLU A 126 -1.17 17.75 -23.42
C GLU A 126 -1.87 16.47 -22.95
N ASN A 127 -3.05 16.16 -23.51
CA ASN A 127 -3.79 14.96 -23.14
C ASN A 127 -2.98 13.69 -23.44
N VAL A 128 -2.28 13.60 -24.56
CA VAL A 128 -1.40 12.47 -24.89
C VAL A 128 -0.18 12.45 -23.96
N PHE A 129 0.44 13.60 -23.71
CA PHE A 129 1.59 13.70 -22.82
C PHE A 129 1.24 13.25 -21.40
N PHE A 130 0.13 13.78 -20.83
CA PHE A 130 -0.31 13.39 -19.48
C PHE A 130 -0.73 11.92 -19.42
N ALA A 131 -1.36 11.40 -20.46
CA ALA A 131 -1.69 9.97 -20.55
C ALA A 131 -0.42 9.09 -20.52
N LEU A 132 0.63 9.47 -21.23
CA LEU A 132 1.92 8.75 -21.21
C LEU A 132 2.60 8.82 -19.83
N VAL A 133 2.62 10.00 -19.21
CA VAL A 133 3.19 10.17 -17.88
C VAL A 133 2.45 9.33 -16.83
N ASP A 134 1.11 9.35 -16.88
CA ASP A 134 0.27 8.56 -15.97
C ASP A 134 0.39 7.05 -16.23
N PHE A 135 0.46 6.63 -17.50
CA PHE A 135 0.72 5.24 -17.91
C PHE A 135 2.06 4.68 -17.38
N LEU A 136 3.04 5.57 -17.19
CA LEU A 136 4.33 5.22 -16.58
C LEU A 136 4.29 5.27 -15.03
N GLY A 137 3.15 5.67 -14.44
CA GLY A 137 3.00 5.79 -12.99
C GLY A 137 3.79 6.97 -12.38
N LEU A 138 4.11 7.99 -13.17
CA LEU A 138 4.98 9.12 -12.78
C LEU A 138 4.22 10.43 -12.57
N SER A 139 2.90 10.45 -12.74
CA SER A 139 2.08 11.68 -12.71
C SER A 139 2.30 12.50 -11.45
N TYR A 140 2.36 11.89 -10.27
CA TYR A 140 2.57 12.60 -9.01
C TYR A 140 3.98 13.22 -8.90
N ILE A 141 5.02 12.53 -9.37
CA ILE A 141 6.42 13.02 -9.33
C ILE A 141 6.60 14.20 -10.27
N ILE A 142 5.98 14.14 -11.46
CA ILE A 142 6.11 15.16 -12.50
C ILE A 142 5.13 16.32 -12.25
N GLY A 143 4.12 16.13 -11.38
CA GLY A 143 3.11 17.15 -11.10
C GLY A 143 2.06 17.27 -12.20
N THR A 144 1.77 16.18 -12.94
CA THR A 144 0.76 16.14 -13.99
C THR A 144 -0.56 15.57 -13.48
N PRO A 145 -1.70 15.86 -14.15
CA PRO A 145 -2.97 15.22 -13.84
C PRO A 145 -2.87 13.68 -13.90
N SER A 146 -3.61 12.99 -13.04
CA SER A 146 -3.77 11.53 -13.07
C SER A 146 -5.23 11.18 -13.33
N TYR A 147 -5.46 10.10 -14.09
CA TYR A 147 -6.80 9.58 -14.38
C TYR A 147 -7.54 9.14 -13.10
N ASN A 148 -6.80 8.63 -12.14
CA ASN A 148 -7.31 8.21 -10.85
C ASN A 148 -6.50 8.87 -9.73
N SER A 149 -7.17 9.67 -8.90
CA SER A 149 -6.53 10.40 -7.81
C SER A 149 -5.78 9.50 -6.81
N ALA A 150 -6.17 8.24 -6.66
CA ALA A 150 -5.48 7.29 -5.79
C ALA A 150 -4.14 6.80 -6.36
N TRP A 151 -3.87 6.98 -7.65
CA TRP A 151 -2.65 6.48 -8.31
C TRP A 151 -1.37 7.26 -7.97
N TRP A 152 -1.46 8.33 -7.17
CA TRP A 152 -0.27 8.98 -6.60
C TRP A 152 0.64 7.96 -5.88
N TYR A 153 0.03 6.93 -5.25
CA TYR A 153 0.79 5.87 -4.60
C TYR A 153 1.62 5.03 -5.58
N MET A 154 1.24 4.96 -6.85
CA MET A 154 2.05 4.28 -7.87
C MET A 154 3.41 4.94 -8.02
N SER A 155 3.46 6.27 -8.05
CA SER A 155 4.71 7.03 -8.09
C SER A 155 5.59 6.74 -6.87
N LEU A 156 4.99 6.66 -5.66
CA LEU A 156 5.69 6.24 -4.45
C LEU A 156 6.23 4.80 -4.58
N ALA A 157 5.41 3.87 -5.04
CA ALA A 157 5.79 2.45 -5.16
C ALA A 157 6.94 2.24 -6.16
N VAL A 158 6.89 2.92 -7.32
CA VAL A 158 7.97 2.90 -8.32
C VAL A 158 9.28 3.41 -7.72
N THR A 159 9.22 4.58 -7.08
CA THR A 159 10.41 5.18 -6.43
C THR A 159 10.94 4.28 -5.32
N LEU A 160 10.06 3.74 -4.50
CA LEU A 160 10.44 2.85 -3.38
C LEU A 160 11.22 1.63 -3.88
N VAL A 161 10.75 0.96 -4.92
CA VAL A 161 11.44 -0.23 -5.47
C VAL A 161 12.84 0.12 -5.96
N LEU A 162 13.04 1.32 -6.53
CA LEU A 162 14.34 1.77 -7.02
C LEU A 162 15.30 2.17 -5.89
N VAL A 163 14.78 2.77 -4.81
CA VAL A 163 15.60 3.31 -3.71
C VAL A 163 15.91 2.26 -2.64
N LEU A 164 15.06 1.24 -2.46
CA LEU A 164 15.21 0.20 -1.43
C LEU A 164 16.59 -0.47 -1.41
N PRO A 165 17.24 -0.85 -2.53
CA PRO A 165 18.57 -1.46 -2.50
C PRO A 165 19.60 -0.61 -1.75
N TRP A 166 19.58 0.69 -1.99
CA TRP A 166 20.49 1.65 -1.37
C TRP A 166 20.21 1.82 0.12
N LEU A 167 18.92 1.93 0.49
CA LEU A 167 18.51 2.06 1.89
C LEU A 167 18.84 0.79 2.68
N ILE A 168 18.69 -0.40 2.10
CA ILE A 168 19.06 -1.68 2.74
C ILE A 168 20.56 -1.71 3.02
N LYS A 169 21.41 -1.32 2.06
CA LYS A 169 22.85 -1.23 2.28
C LYS A 169 23.23 -0.25 3.40
N LEU A 170 22.58 0.90 3.43
CA LEU A 170 22.76 1.87 4.50
C LEU A 170 22.34 1.29 5.86
N CYS A 171 21.20 0.63 5.94
CA CYS A 171 20.70 -0.02 7.16
C CYS A 171 21.63 -1.14 7.64
N ARG A 172 22.19 -1.95 6.73
CA ARG A 172 23.19 -2.97 7.06
C ARG A 172 24.46 -2.37 7.65
N ARG A 173 24.90 -1.21 7.11
CA ARG A 173 26.13 -0.55 7.56
C ARG A 173 25.96 0.19 8.88
N TYR A 174 24.88 0.91 9.08
CA TYR A 174 24.70 1.85 10.20
C TYR A 174 23.63 1.41 11.21
N GLY A 175 22.84 0.38 10.92
CA GLY A 175 21.81 -0.14 11.84
C GLY A 175 20.80 0.91 12.27
N PHE A 176 20.38 0.83 13.51
CA PHE A 176 19.39 1.74 14.13
C PHE A 176 19.87 3.19 14.24
N PHE A 177 21.16 3.47 14.13
CA PHE A 177 21.69 4.84 14.11
C PHE A 177 21.14 5.69 12.96
N LEU A 178 20.62 5.06 11.87
CA LEU A 178 20.00 5.79 10.77
C LEU A 178 18.63 6.40 11.11
N LEU A 179 17.95 5.93 12.15
CA LEU A 179 16.60 6.42 12.46
C LEU A 179 16.61 7.89 12.85
N LEU A 180 17.57 8.32 13.69
CA LEU A 180 17.65 9.70 14.13
C LEU A 180 18.01 10.65 12.98
N PRO A 181 19.09 10.44 12.19
CA PRO A 181 19.36 11.26 11.02
C PRO A 181 18.23 11.25 9.99
N GLY A 182 17.58 10.09 9.76
CA GLY A 182 16.45 10.00 8.86
C GLY A 182 15.26 10.85 9.32
N LEU A 183 14.94 10.84 10.60
CA LEU A 183 13.88 11.67 11.18
C LEU A 183 14.24 13.17 11.09
N LEU A 184 15.48 13.54 11.43
CA LEU A 184 15.96 14.93 11.35
C LEU A 184 15.97 15.43 9.90
N LEU A 185 16.37 14.58 8.96
CA LEU A 185 16.37 14.92 7.53
C LEU A 185 14.95 15.26 7.04
N VAL A 186 13.97 14.45 7.40
CA VAL A 186 12.54 14.70 7.06
C VAL A 186 12.09 16.05 7.62
N ARG A 187 12.44 16.37 8.86
CA ARG A 187 12.07 17.64 9.51
C ARG A 187 12.82 18.85 8.94
N TRP A 188 14.11 18.70 8.66
CA TRP A 188 14.95 19.78 8.17
C TRP A 188 14.66 20.17 6.72
N LEU A 189 14.44 19.16 5.84
CA LEU A 189 14.18 19.42 4.44
C LEU A 189 12.80 20.01 4.19
N ASN A 190 11.84 19.77 5.09
CA ASN A 190 10.43 20.18 4.90
C ASN A 190 9.92 19.90 3.46
N VAL A 191 10.37 18.78 2.88
CA VAL A 191 10.15 18.46 1.48
C VAL A 191 8.81 17.74 1.34
N GLU A 192 7.96 18.26 0.50
CA GLU A 192 6.67 17.65 0.16
C GLU A 192 6.79 16.32 -0.63
N PHE A 193 8.01 15.88 -0.91
CA PHE A 193 8.23 14.64 -1.63
C PHE A 193 7.80 13.44 -0.80
N VAL A 194 6.82 12.74 -1.29
CA VAL A 194 6.07 11.70 -0.57
C VAL A 194 6.94 10.57 0.00
N LEU A 195 8.09 10.26 -0.61
CA LEU A 195 9.02 9.24 -0.09
C LEU A 195 9.56 9.62 1.30
N PHE A 196 9.88 10.90 1.53
CA PHE A 196 10.41 11.36 2.80
C PHE A 196 9.41 11.20 3.94
N ARG A 197 8.13 11.45 3.67
CA ARG A 197 7.06 11.23 4.66
C ARG A 197 7.06 9.80 5.21
N TYR A 198 7.40 8.79 4.39
CA TYR A 198 7.41 7.40 4.81
C TYR A 198 8.81 6.86 5.15
N LEU A 199 9.84 7.72 5.16
CA LEU A 199 11.23 7.28 5.37
C LEU A 199 11.40 6.54 6.70
N LEU A 200 10.79 7.02 7.79
CA LEU A 200 10.88 6.38 9.10
C LEU A 200 10.37 4.94 9.08
N ILE A 201 9.19 4.71 8.52
CA ILE A 201 8.63 3.34 8.45
C ILE A 201 9.36 2.45 7.44
N ILE A 202 9.95 3.02 6.39
CA ILE A 202 10.82 2.29 5.45
C ILE A 202 12.06 1.78 6.19
N LEU A 203 12.76 2.65 6.91
CA LEU A 203 13.95 2.27 7.68
C LEU A 203 13.61 1.25 8.76
N LEU A 204 12.52 1.45 9.50
CA LEU A 204 12.04 0.48 10.50
C LEU A 204 11.72 -0.87 9.85
N GLY A 205 11.04 -0.90 8.70
CA GLY A 205 10.73 -2.14 7.98
C GLY A 205 11.99 -2.91 7.59
N ILE A 206 12.99 -2.22 7.05
CA ILE A 206 14.29 -2.82 6.69
C ILE A 206 15.01 -3.35 7.94
N LEU A 207 15.14 -2.53 8.99
CA LEU A 207 15.86 -2.92 10.21
C LEU A 207 15.20 -4.11 10.93
N LEU A 208 13.87 -4.10 11.05
CA LEU A 208 13.15 -5.23 11.64
C LEU A 208 13.32 -6.53 10.85
N ALA A 209 13.49 -6.44 9.52
CA ALA A 209 13.79 -7.59 8.66
C ALA A 209 15.24 -8.05 8.83
N GLU A 210 16.20 -7.14 8.76
CA GLU A 210 17.64 -7.48 8.88
C GLU A 210 17.96 -8.10 10.24
N TYR A 211 17.37 -7.60 11.31
CA TYR A 211 17.56 -8.15 12.66
C TYR A 211 16.64 -9.33 13.00
N GLY A 212 15.71 -9.75 12.13
CA GLY A 212 14.79 -10.87 12.40
C GLY A 212 13.88 -10.62 13.60
N THR A 213 13.54 -9.37 13.89
CA THR A 213 12.82 -8.99 15.12
C THR A 213 11.39 -9.54 15.12
N VAL A 214 10.70 -9.51 13.97
CA VAL A 214 9.32 -10.00 13.86
C VAL A 214 9.25 -11.50 14.17
N GLU A 215 10.20 -12.29 13.65
CA GLU A 215 10.30 -13.73 13.92
C GLU A 215 10.53 -13.99 15.40
N ARG A 216 11.49 -13.30 16.02
CA ARG A 216 11.80 -13.44 17.47
C ARG A 216 10.59 -13.10 18.34
N VAL A 217 9.88 -12.03 18.05
CA VAL A 217 8.67 -11.65 18.78
C VAL A 217 7.58 -12.72 18.63
N LYS A 218 7.38 -13.27 17.44
CA LYS A 218 6.40 -14.35 17.20
C LYS A 218 6.76 -15.63 17.93
N ASP A 219 8.04 -16.02 17.92
CA ASP A 219 8.52 -17.22 18.60
C ASP A 219 8.40 -17.07 20.12
N TRP A 220 8.75 -15.90 20.65
CA TRP A 220 8.54 -15.57 22.04
C TRP A 220 7.05 -15.63 22.41
N TYR A 221 6.17 -14.99 21.63
CA TYR A 221 4.74 -15.00 21.88
C TYR A 221 4.15 -16.43 21.79
N ALA A 222 4.64 -17.28 20.88
CA ALA A 222 4.17 -18.65 20.76
C ALA A 222 4.44 -19.44 22.05
N LYS A 223 5.59 -19.24 22.68
CA LYS A 223 6.05 -19.91 23.91
C LYS A 223 5.52 -19.26 25.21
N ALA A 224 5.05 -18.00 25.15
CA ALA A 224 4.60 -17.26 26.30
C ALA A 224 3.36 -17.89 26.96
N ALA A 225 3.23 -17.74 28.29
CA ALA A 225 2.06 -18.13 29.05
C ALA A 225 0.82 -17.28 28.64
N LEU A 226 -0.38 -17.82 28.85
CA LEU A 226 -1.63 -17.16 28.44
C LEU A 226 -1.78 -15.72 28.99
N PRO A 227 -1.47 -15.43 30.29
CA PRO A 227 -1.55 -14.05 30.79
C PRO A 227 -0.63 -13.08 30.03
N LEU A 228 0.58 -13.54 29.66
CA LEU A 228 1.53 -12.71 28.94
C LEU A 228 1.12 -12.49 27.47
N LYS A 229 0.48 -13.48 26.83
CA LYS A 229 -0.17 -13.32 25.53
C LYS A 229 -1.28 -12.28 25.58
N ALA A 230 -2.15 -12.36 26.58
CA ALA A 230 -3.22 -11.40 26.78
C ALA A 230 -2.67 -9.98 27.02
N LEU A 231 -1.66 -9.85 27.90
CA LEU A 231 -1.00 -8.57 28.17
C LEU A 231 -0.37 -7.96 26.92
N THR A 232 0.26 -8.78 26.07
CA THR A 232 0.82 -8.32 24.78
C THR A 232 -0.25 -7.76 23.86
N LEU A 233 -1.36 -8.48 23.69
CA LEU A 233 -2.46 -8.01 22.83
C LEU A 233 -3.11 -6.75 23.40
N LEU A 234 -3.36 -6.69 24.72
CA LEU A 234 -3.89 -5.51 25.38
C LEU A 234 -2.93 -4.32 25.29
N GLY A 235 -1.63 -4.55 25.44
CA GLY A 235 -0.59 -3.53 25.28
C GLY A 235 -0.56 -2.96 23.86
N CYS A 236 -0.64 -3.82 22.84
CA CYS A 236 -0.73 -3.37 21.45
C CYS A 236 -2.02 -2.59 21.18
N LEU A 237 -3.17 -3.02 21.72
CA LEU A 237 -4.45 -2.31 21.60
C LEU A 237 -4.41 -0.97 22.29
N ALA A 238 -3.87 -0.91 23.53
CA ALA A 238 -3.74 0.32 24.30
C ALA A 238 -2.81 1.32 23.59
N LEU A 239 -1.67 0.85 23.08
CA LEU A 239 -0.74 1.69 22.31
C LEU A 239 -1.40 2.20 21.03
N ALA A 240 -2.07 1.32 20.26
CA ALA A 240 -2.78 1.73 19.06
C ALA A 240 -3.88 2.75 19.36
N GLY A 241 -4.66 2.55 20.42
CA GLY A 241 -5.68 3.49 20.88
C GLY A 241 -5.09 4.85 21.27
N LEU A 242 -4.03 4.84 22.09
CA LEU A 242 -3.33 6.06 22.53
C LEU A 242 -2.80 6.85 21.33
N VAL A 243 -2.06 6.20 20.43
CA VAL A 243 -1.47 6.85 19.25
C VAL A 243 -2.58 7.38 18.32
N SER A 244 -3.69 6.65 18.17
CA SER A 244 -4.84 7.11 17.38
C SER A 244 -5.47 8.39 17.96
N VAL A 245 -5.63 8.46 19.28
CA VAL A 245 -6.14 9.67 19.96
C VAL A 245 -5.17 10.84 19.80
N LEU A 246 -3.87 10.61 19.96
CA LEU A 246 -2.85 11.64 19.77
C LEU A 246 -2.84 12.15 18.34
N TRP A 247 -2.90 11.27 17.36
CA TRP A 247 -2.98 11.63 15.93
C TRP A 247 -4.21 12.52 15.65
N LEU A 248 -5.41 12.09 16.07
CA LEU A 248 -6.64 12.87 15.84
C LEU A 248 -6.62 14.24 16.52
N ARG A 249 -5.88 14.41 17.63
CA ARG A 249 -5.73 15.70 18.32
C ARG A 249 -4.66 16.58 17.72
N ALA A 250 -3.55 16.01 17.26
CA ALA A 250 -2.42 16.74 16.71
C ALA A 250 -2.63 17.19 15.25
N GLY A 251 -3.62 16.62 14.56
CA GLY A 251 -3.84 16.85 13.14
C GLY A 251 -2.66 16.33 12.31
N ASP A 252 -2.28 17.10 11.28
CA ASP A 252 -1.20 16.70 10.37
C ASP A 252 0.22 16.92 10.92
N ASN A 253 0.35 17.52 12.10
CA ASN A 253 1.64 17.67 12.76
C ASN A 253 2.20 16.31 13.20
N LEU A 254 3.45 16.02 12.87
CA LEU A 254 4.14 14.76 13.21
C LEU A 254 3.43 13.50 12.67
N LEU A 255 2.69 13.63 11.57
CA LEU A 255 1.88 12.57 11.00
C LEU A 255 2.71 11.33 10.64
N ASP A 256 3.90 11.50 10.10
CA ASP A 256 4.88 10.45 9.80
C ASP A 256 5.26 9.61 11.04
N ILE A 257 5.39 10.27 12.20
CA ILE A 257 5.70 9.59 13.47
C ILE A 257 4.47 8.82 13.97
N TYR A 258 3.28 9.46 14.00
CA TYR A 258 2.06 8.77 14.44
C TYR A 258 1.72 7.58 13.55
N GLU A 259 1.83 7.72 12.23
CA GLU A 259 1.62 6.63 11.28
C GLU A 259 2.62 5.48 11.51
N ALA A 260 3.91 5.77 11.73
CA ALA A 260 4.92 4.74 12.00
C ALA A 260 4.68 4.04 13.34
N LEU A 261 4.37 4.80 14.42
CA LEU A 261 4.08 4.25 15.74
C LEU A 261 2.80 3.42 15.76
N LEU A 262 1.78 3.79 14.99
CA LEU A 262 0.52 3.04 14.89
C LEU A 262 0.66 1.80 14.01
N CYS A 263 1.49 1.84 12.98
CA CYS A 263 1.68 0.73 12.04
C CYS A 263 2.19 -0.54 12.74
N LEU A 264 3.17 -0.42 13.63
CA LEU A 264 3.80 -1.59 14.26
C LEU A 264 2.84 -2.39 15.15
N PRO A 265 2.11 -1.80 16.12
CA PRO A 265 1.16 -2.54 16.94
C PRO A 265 -0.01 -3.08 16.11
N VAL A 266 -0.50 -2.37 15.10
CA VAL A 266 -1.56 -2.86 14.21
C VAL A 266 -1.10 -4.07 13.39
N CYS A 267 0.10 -4.03 12.81
CA CYS A 267 0.68 -5.16 12.11
C CYS A 267 0.90 -6.37 13.04
N LEU A 268 1.41 -6.12 14.26
CA LEU A 268 1.63 -7.19 15.23
C LEU A 268 0.31 -7.81 15.68
N LEU A 269 -0.71 -7.01 16.00
CA LEU A 269 -2.05 -7.50 16.30
C LEU A 269 -2.59 -8.37 15.18
N ALA A 270 -2.51 -7.91 13.92
CA ALA A 270 -2.98 -8.68 12.77
C ALA A 270 -2.27 -10.04 12.65
N LEU A 271 -0.96 -10.09 12.83
CA LEU A 271 -0.19 -11.34 12.75
C LEU A 271 -0.48 -12.28 13.92
N LEU A 272 -0.66 -11.74 15.13
CA LEU A 272 -0.91 -12.54 16.34
C LEU A 272 -2.36 -13.01 16.48
N THR A 273 -3.32 -12.37 15.81
CA THR A 273 -4.76 -12.72 15.83
C THR A 273 -5.21 -13.32 14.51
N LEU A 274 -5.40 -12.50 13.46
CA LEU A 274 -5.89 -12.94 12.15
C LEU A 274 -5.05 -14.06 11.55
N GLY A 275 -3.73 -13.98 11.71
CA GLY A 275 -2.80 -15.00 11.23
C GLY A 275 -2.98 -16.38 11.87
N ARG A 276 -3.65 -16.46 13.02
CA ARG A 276 -3.79 -17.69 13.82
C ARG A 276 -5.18 -18.29 13.82
N ILE A 277 -6.21 -17.56 13.40
CA ILE A 277 -7.59 -18.04 13.35
C ILE A 277 -7.80 -18.80 12.03
N PRO A 278 -8.06 -20.14 12.07
CA PRO A 278 -8.34 -20.91 10.87
C PRO A 278 -9.54 -20.34 10.09
N GLY A 279 -9.49 -20.38 8.77
CA GLY A 279 -10.50 -19.78 7.88
C GLY A 279 -10.31 -18.27 7.69
N LEU A 280 -10.22 -17.50 8.77
CA LEU A 280 -10.01 -16.04 8.68
C LEU A 280 -8.65 -15.70 8.07
N ASN A 281 -7.60 -16.44 8.46
CA ASN A 281 -6.27 -16.28 7.88
C ASN A 281 -6.23 -16.60 6.37
N SER A 282 -7.01 -17.59 5.92
CA SER A 282 -7.10 -17.95 4.49
C SER A 282 -7.87 -16.90 3.70
N ALA A 283 -8.97 -16.38 4.25
CA ALA A 283 -9.72 -15.27 3.65
C ALA A 283 -8.86 -14.00 3.57
N ALA A 284 -8.14 -13.65 4.64
CA ALA A 284 -7.23 -12.51 4.65
C ALA A 284 -6.08 -12.68 3.65
N GLU A 285 -5.49 -13.88 3.57
CA GLU A 285 -4.48 -14.18 2.56
C GLU A 285 -5.02 -14.04 1.14
N PHE A 286 -6.24 -14.51 0.88
CA PHE A 286 -6.89 -14.40 -0.43
C PHE A 286 -7.10 -12.93 -0.81
N ILE A 287 -7.71 -12.12 0.04
CA ILE A 287 -7.92 -10.69 -0.21
C ILE A 287 -6.57 -9.98 -0.40
N GLY A 288 -5.59 -10.28 0.44
CA GLY A 288 -4.25 -9.67 0.36
C GLY A 288 -3.51 -9.98 -0.94
N ARG A 289 -3.71 -11.16 -1.54
CA ARG A 289 -3.16 -11.47 -2.87
C ARG A 289 -3.77 -10.60 -3.97
N HIS A 290 -5.01 -10.18 -3.81
CA HIS A 290 -5.72 -9.30 -4.74
C HIS A 290 -5.53 -7.80 -4.46
N SER A 291 -4.83 -7.44 -3.38
CA SER A 291 -4.73 -6.05 -2.87
C SER A 291 -4.29 -5.03 -3.92
N MET A 292 -3.35 -5.38 -4.81
CA MET A 292 -2.85 -4.46 -5.85
C MET A 292 -3.93 -4.08 -6.86
N ASN A 293 -4.68 -5.06 -7.37
CA ASN A 293 -5.75 -4.78 -8.33
C ASN A 293 -6.93 -4.07 -7.65
N ILE A 294 -7.28 -4.45 -6.40
CA ILE A 294 -8.29 -3.75 -5.59
C ILE A 294 -7.89 -2.27 -5.45
N PHE A 295 -6.63 -2.01 -5.10
CA PHE A 295 -6.11 -0.65 -5.02
C PHE A 295 -6.26 0.10 -6.35
N PHE A 296 -5.93 -0.50 -7.47
CA PHE A 296 -6.00 0.19 -8.76
C PHE A 296 -7.44 0.51 -9.21
N PHE A 297 -8.43 -0.32 -8.87
CA PHE A 297 -9.79 -0.17 -9.37
C PHE A 297 -10.77 0.52 -8.43
N HIS A 298 -10.52 0.56 -7.12
CA HIS A 298 -11.54 0.99 -6.14
C HIS A 298 -12.14 2.36 -6.43
N ALA A 299 -11.31 3.35 -6.78
CA ALA A 299 -11.80 4.71 -7.01
C ALA A 299 -12.68 4.81 -8.27
N PHE A 300 -12.42 4.01 -9.31
CA PHE A 300 -13.31 3.97 -10.46
C PHE A 300 -14.71 3.50 -10.09
N ILE A 301 -14.83 2.54 -9.17
CA ILE A 301 -16.12 1.98 -8.77
C ILE A 301 -16.92 3.01 -7.97
N TYR A 302 -16.37 3.55 -6.88
CA TYR A 302 -17.17 4.40 -5.98
C TYR A 302 -17.21 5.88 -6.38
N GLN A 303 -16.28 6.36 -7.22
CA GLN A 303 -16.27 7.77 -7.65
C GLN A 303 -16.76 7.98 -9.08
N ASN A 304 -16.48 7.04 -10.00
CA ASN A 304 -16.73 7.27 -11.42
C ASN A 304 -17.89 6.43 -11.96
N TRP A 305 -17.81 5.09 -11.89
CA TRP A 305 -18.75 4.23 -12.60
C TRP A 305 -20.05 3.96 -11.84
N PHE A 306 -19.97 3.79 -10.51
CA PHE A 306 -21.11 3.41 -9.68
C PHE A 306 -21.31 4.31 -8.45
N SER A 307 -20.89 5.59 -8.54
CA SER A 307 -20.95 6.52 -7.42
C SER A 307 -22.35 6.63 -6.82
N ALA A 308 -23.36 6.93 -7.65
CA ALA A 308 -24.74 7.06 -7.21
C ALA A 308 -25.25 5.76 -6.55
N PHE A 309 -24.99 4.62 -7.14
CA PHE A 309 -25.38 3.32 -6.57
C PHE A 309 -24.65 3.03 -5.25
N THR A 310 -23.35 3.30 -5.17
CA THR A 310 -22.55 3.04 -3.98
C THR A 310 -23.16 3.73 -2.75
N TYR A 311 -23.51 5.00 -2.86
CA TYR A 311 -24.03 5.78 -1.74
C TYR A 311 -25.55 5.64 -1.55
N SER A 312 -26.30 5.14 -2.55
CA SER A 312 -27.73 4.79 -2.38
C SER A 312 -27.96 3.64 -1.41
N LEU A 313 -26.93 2.88 -1.06
CA LEU A 313 -26.99 1.83 -0.05
C LEU A 313 -27.14 2.37 1.37
N HIS A 314 -26.87 3.64 1.63
CA HIS A 314 -26.99 4.37 2.90
C HIS A 314 -26.26 3.79 4.13
N TYR A 315 -26.09 2.46 4.23
CA TYR A 315 -25.44 1.81 5.35
C TYR A 315 -23.95 1.65 5.10
N PRO A 316 -23.05 2.21 5.97
CA PRO A 316 -21.61 2.12 5.78
C PRO A 316 -21.08 0.69 5.56
N ALA A 317 -21.65 -0.29 6.26
CA ALA A 317 -21.25 -1.69 6.09
C ALA A 317 -21.61 -2.23 4.68
N LEU A 318 -22.79 -1.91 4.15
CA LEU A 318 -23.21 -2.31 2.80
C LEU A 318 -22.37 -1.63 1.72
N ILE A 319 -22.10 -0.33 1.88
CA ILE A 319 -21.23 0.45 1.00
C ILE A 319 -19.83 -0.19 0.95
N PHE A 320 -19.27 -0.49 2.11
CA PHE A 320 -17.96 -1.14 2.23
C PHE A 320 -17.93 -2.53 1.59
N LEU A 321 -18.92 -3.36 1.87
CA LEU A 321 -19.02 -4.72 1.32
C LEU A 321 -19.25 -4.70 -0.20
N PHE A 322 -20.04 -3.76 -0.71
CA PHE A 322 -20.22 -3.57 -2.14
C PHE A 322 -18.90 -3.21 -2.82
N LEU A 323 -18.16 -2.24 -2.28
CA LEU A 323 -16.87 -1.83 -2.85
C LEU A 323 -15.85 -2.96 -2.78
N LEU A 324 -15.74 -3.65 -1.65
CA LEU A 324 -14.85 -4.80 -1.50
C LEU A 324 -15.21 -5.93 -2.48
N GLY A 325 -16.48 -6.30 -2.56
CA GLY A 325 -16.95 -7.40 -3.42
C GLY A 325 -16.74 -7.07 -4.91
N SER A 326 -17.14 -5.88 -5.35
CA SER A 326 -16.99 -5.45 -6.73
C SER A 326 -15.52 -5.33 -7.15
N THR A 327 -14.66 -4.72 -6.31
CA THR A 327 -13.23 -4.63 -6.60
C THR A 327 -12.54 -5.99 -6.61
N LEU A 328 -12.98 -6.92 -5.76
CA LEU A 328 -12.46 -8.28 -5.73
C LEU A 328 -12.84 -9.05 -7.00
N LEU A 329 -14.08 -8.90 -7.48
CA LEU A 329 -14.53 -9.48 -8.77
C LEU A 329 -13.71 -8.93 -9.93
N PHE A 330 -13.50 -7.62 -10.01
CA PHE A 330 -12.60 -7.01 -11.00
C PHE A 330 -11.18 -7.56 -10.89
N SER A 331 -10.66 -7.69 -9.67
CA SER A 331 -9.32 -8.26 -9.47
C SER A 331 -9.23 -9.70 -9.97
N MET A 332 -10.25 -10.52 -9.73
CA MET A 332 -10.29 -11.91 -10.22
C MET A 332 -10.33 -11.95 -11.75
N ALA A 333 -11.11 -11.06 -12.38
CA ALA A 333 -11.16 -10.95 -13.84
C ALA A 333 -9.78 -10.53 -14.43
N VAL A 334 -9.10 -9.56 -13.82
CA VAL A 334 -7.74 -9.15 -14.22
C VAL A 334 -6.74 -10.29 -14.08
N GLU A 335 -6.79 -11.05 -12.98
CA GLU A 335 -5.90 -12.22 -12.81
C GLU A 335 -6.23 -13.34 -13.83
N GLY A 336 -7.50 -13.52 -14.19
CA GLY A 336 -7.91 -14.39 -15.29
C GLY A 336 -7.33 -13.93 -16.64
N LEU A 337 -7.43 -12.63 -16.93
CA LEU A 337 -6.86 -12.04 -18.14
C LEU A 337 -5.33 -12.18 -18.19
N LYS A 338 -4.64 -11.93 -17.06
CA LYS A 338 -3.19 -12.16 -16.97
C LYS A 338 -2.78 -13.59 -17.31
N LYS A 339 -3.56 -14.58 -16.85
CA LYS A 339 -3.33 -16.00 -17.19
C LYS A 339 -3.52 -16.26 -18.67
N LEU A 340 -4.60 -15.73 -19.26
CA LEU A 340 -4.91 -15.86 -20.68
C LEU A 340 -3.80 -15.24 -21.56
N LEU A 341 -3.29 -14.07 -21.17
CA LEU A 341 -2.23 -13.36 -21.88
C LEU A 341 -0.81 -13.90 -21.60
N HIS A 342 -0.67 -14.97 -20.82
CA HIS A 342 0.63 -15.48 -20.38
C HIS A 342 1.53 -14.38 -19.76
N PHE A 343 0.92 -13.49 -18.97
CA PHE A 343 1.52 -12.28 -18.43
C PHE A 343 2.86 -12.52 -17.71
N ASP A 344 2.97 -13.60 -16.93
CA ASP A 344 4.22 -13.93 -16.23
C ASP A 344 5.38 -14.22 -17.20
N ARG A 345 5.10 -14.80 -18.37
CA ARG A 345 6.12 -15.02 -19.42
C ARG A 345 6.57 -13.68 -20.03
N LEU A 346 5.64 -12.75 -20.25
CA LEU A 346 5.96 -11.40 -20.71
C LEU A 346 6.85 -10.67 -19.69
N VAL A 347 6.44 -10.69 -18.41
CA VAL A 347 7.22 -10.09 -17.31
C VAL A 347 8.62 -10.68 -17.25
N SER A 348 8.77 -12.00 -17.32
CA SER A 348 10.08 -12.67 -17.29
C SER A 348 10.96 -12.22 -18.47
N ARG A 349 10.45 -12.27 -19.69
CA ARG A 349 11.21 -11.88 -20.91
C ARG A 349 11.68 -10.43 -20.84
N LEU A 350 10.79 -9.51 -20.47
CA LEU A 350 11.14 -8.09 -20.36
C LEU A 350 12.11 -7.83 -19.20
N SER A 351 11.96 -8.54 -18.09
CA SER A 351 12.88 -8.44 -16.97
C SER A 351 14.27 -8.94 -17.34
N ASP A 352 14.37 -10.07 -18.04
CA ASP A 352 15.65 -10.64 -18.45
C ASP A 352 16.33 -9.75 -19.54
N TRP A 353 15.54 -9.15 -20.43
CA TRP A 353 16.05 -8.18 -21.39
C TRP A 353 16.58 -6.92 -20.67
N ALA A 354 15.81 -6.34 -19.75
CA ALA A 354 16.20 -5.14 -19.01
C ALA A 354 17.44 -5.41 -18.13
N CYS A 355 17.51 -6.55 -17.47
CA CYS A 355 18.69 -6.91 -16.68
C CYS A 355 19.94 -7.03 -17.55
N ARG A 356 19.83 -7.60 -18.76
CA ARG A 356 20.96 -7.67 -19.71
C ARG A 356 21.42 -6.33 -20.21
N PHE A 357 20.48 -5.37 -20.37
CA PHE A 357 20.77 -4.04 -20.90
C PHE A 357 21.27 -3.06 -19.85
N LEU A 358 20.66 -3.08 -18.65
CA LEU A 358 20.91 -2.09 -17.59
C LEU A 358 22.04 -2.47 -16.63
N LEU A 359 22.33 -3.77 -16.51
CA LEU A 359 23.35 -4.22 -15.55
C LEU A 359 24.72 -4.39 -16.24
N PRO A 360 25.80 -3.99 -15.57
CA PRO A 360 27.17 -4.16 -16.11
C PRO A 360 27.41 -5.62 -16.49
N LYS A 361 28.09 -5.84 -17.62
CA LYS A 361 28.60 -7.18 -17.96
C LYS A 361 29.64 -7.55 -16.91
N GLU A 362 29.70 -8.84 -16.56
CA GLU A 362 30.81 -9.34 -15.74
C GLU A 362 32.10 -9.01 -16.46
N THR A 363 32.96 -8.22 -15.83
CA THR A 363 34.37 -8.17 -16.19
C THR A 363 34.94 -9.53 -15.76
N VAL A 364 35.17 -10.40 -16.73
CA VAL A 364 35.85 -11.70 -16.58
C VAL A 364 37.28 -11.47 -16.04
#